data_633e1f9cbcadb3ef6e4c2f908a039c7e
#
_entry.id   633e1f9cbcadb3ef6e4c2f908a039c7e
#
_cell.length_a   1.000
_cell.length_b   1.000
_cell.length_c   1.000
_cell.angle_alpha   90.00
_cell.angle_beta   90.00
_cell.angle_gamma   90.00
#
_symmetry.space_group_name_H-M   'P 1'
#
loop_
_entity.id
_entity.type
_entity.pdbx_description
1 polymer ?
#
loop_
_entity_poly.entity_id
_entity_poly.type
_entity_poly.pdbx_seq_one_letter_code
_entity_poly.pdbx_strand_id
1 'polypeptide(L)'
;KLKDLKGGMVTGTCLFLAYLIQTIGLTMTTPGKNAFLTAVYCAIVPFLVWIFYHKRPDNYNFMAALLCIFGVGLVSLDGNLSMNLGDLLTLIGGVFYALHILAIKKYSQEMHPIKLTTLQFAMTAVLAFFGSLLFEDISLVKQIDSSIILQIGYLAFFATAVTLLCQNMGQHLVSECNAAILLSLESVFGVVFSVLLYGEVLSFKVATGFVL
;
A
#
# COMPACT_ATOMS: atom_id res chain seq x y z
N LYS A 1 -6.39 16.86 -20.95
CA LYS A 1 -6.18 16.10 -22.21
C LYS A 1 -6.47 14.63 -21.94
N LEU A 2 -6.75 13.80 -22.98
CA LEU A 2 -7.12 12.38 -22.81
C LEU A 2 -6.01 11.55 -22.12
N LYS A 3 -4.74 11.85 -22.41
CA LYS A 3 -3.58 11.22 -21.74
C LYS A 3 -3.53 11.46 -20.24
N ASP A 4 -3.85 12.67 -19.81
CA ASP A 4 -3.84 13.04 -18.39
C ASP A 4 -4.93 12.27 -17.64
N LEU A 5 -6.12 12.16 -18.24
CA LEU A 5 -7.22 11.38 -17.68
C LEU A 5 -6.85 9.89 -17.55
N LYS A 6 -6.20 9.31 -18.57
CA LYS A 6 -5.70 7.93 -18.52
C LYS A 6 -4.72 7.72 -17.36
N GLY A 7 -3.80 8.68 -17.13
CA GLY A 7 -2.86 8.62 -16.00
C GLY A 7 -3.58 8.57 -14.66
N GLY A 8 -4.54 9.49 -14.44
CA GLY A 8 -5.36 9.51 -13.24
C GLY A 8 -6.21 8.26 -13.05
N MET A 9 -6.80 7.73 -14.15
CA MET A 9 -7.58 6.49 -14.09
C MET A 9 -6.72 5.28 -13.69
N VAL A 10 -5.56 5.10 -14.30
CA VAL A 10 -4.67 3.97 -13.99
C VAL A 10 -4.14 4.06 -12.57
N THR A 11 -3.60 5.22 -12.17
CA THR A 11 -3.07 5.39 -10.80
C THR A 11 -4.16 5.31 -9.75
N GLY A 12 -5.33 5.92 -10.00
CA GLY A 12 -6.46 5.88 -9.07
C GLY A 12 -7.08 4.49 -8.93
N THR A 13 -7.16 3.71 -10.01
CA THR A 13 -7.64 2.32 -9.94
C THR A 13 -6.68 1.43 -9.16
N CYS A 14 -5.37 1.54 -9.40
CA CYS A 14 -4.37 0.79 -8.63
C CYS A 14 -4.43 1.15 -7.15
N LEU A 15 -4.55 2.44 -6.82
CA LEU A 15 -4.66 2.91 -5.44
C LEU A 15 -5.94 2.40 -4.77
N PHE A 16 -7.08 2.49 -5.45
CA PHE A 16 -8.36 1.99 -4.95
C PHE A 16 -8.28 0.49 -4.62
N LEU A 17 -7.77 -0.32 -5.54
CA LEU A 17 -7.64 -1.76 -5.33
C LEU A 17 -6.67 -2.10 -4.20
N ALA A 18 -5.55 -1.38 -4.11
CA ALA A 18 -4.59 -1.52 -3.02
C ALA A 18 -5.26 -1.23 -1.67
N TYR A 19 -5.94 -0.09 -1.52
CA TYR A 19 -6.62 0.29 -0.29
C TYR A 19 -7.77 -0.65 0.07
N LEU A 20 -8.62 -1.00 -0.90
CA LEU A 20 -9.76 -1.88 -0.67
C LEU A 20 -9.30 -3.24 -0.12
N ILE A 21 -8.35 -3.88 -0.81
CA ILE A 21 -7.89 -5.23 -0.46
C ILE A 21 -7.11 -5.18 0.87
N GLN A 22 -6.27 -4.16 1.08
CA GLN A 22 -5.53 -3.97 2.33
C GLN A 22 -6.48 -3.72 3.52
N THR A 23 -7.51 -2.90 3.34
CA THR A 23 -8.49 -2.60 4.40
C THR A 23 -9.27 -3.86 4.79
N ILE A 24 -9.73 -4.65 3.81
CA ILE A 24 -10.37 -5.94 4.08
C ILE A 24 -9.37 -6.87 4.79
N GLY A 25 -8.13 -6.96 4.35
CA GLY A 25 -7.09 -7.75 4.99
C GLY A 25 -6.86 -7.32 6.45
N LEU A 26 -6.83 -6.02 6.72
CA LEU A 26 -6.62 -5.46 8.05
C LEU A 26 -7.71 -5.88 9.07
N THR A 27 -8.94 -6.13 8.62
CA THR A 27 -10.01 -6.62 9.54
C THR A 27 -9.77 -8.04 10.01
N MET A 28 -8.85 -8.78 9.38
CA MET A 28 -8.58 -10.21 9.64
C MET A 28 -7.15 -10.47 10.12
N THR A 29 -6.33 -9.43 10.28
CA THR A 29 -4.94 -9.52 10.76
C THR A 29 -4.61 -8.38 11.72
N THR A 30 -3.39 -8.34 12.28
CA THR A 30 -2.98 -7.25 13.17
C THR A 30 -2.40 -6.07 12.40
N PRO A 31 -2.49 -4.82 12.93
CA PRO A 31 -1.93 -3.64 12.27
C PRO A 31 -0.45 -3.76 11.93
N GLY A 32 0.36 -4.33 12.84
CA GLY A 32 1.79 -4.53 12.62
C GLY A 32 2.07 -5.52 11.49
N LYS A 33 1.36 -6.66 11.45
CA LYS A 33 1.47 -7.61 10.35
C LYS A 33 1.02 -6.99 9.03
N ASN A 34 -0.11 -6.27 9.02
CA ASN A 34 -0.63 -5.61 7.83
C ASN A 34 0.37 -4.61 7.28
N ALA A 35 0.96 -3.75 8.12
CA ALA A 35 1.98 -2.78 7.70
C ALA A 35 3.21 -3.47 7.10
N PHE A 36 3.72 -4.53 7.74
CA PHE A 36 4.87 -5.28 7.25
C PHE A 36 4.58 -5.99 5.92
N LEU A 37 3.44 -6.71 5.83
CA LEU A 37 3.09 -7.48 4.64
C LEU A 37 2.78 -6.57 3.44
N THR A 38 2.25 -5.37 3.68
CA THR A 38 2.07 -4.38 2.61
C THR A 38 3.41 -4.01 1.99
N ALA A 39 4.47 -3.87 2.78
CA ALA A 39 5.80 -3.48 2.28
C ALA A 39 6.46 -4.51 1.35
N VAL A 40 5.86 -5.68 1.16
CA VAL A 40 6.31 -6.65 0.13
C VAL A 40 6.40 -6.02 -1.27
N TYR A 41 5.70 -4.90 -1.50
CA TYR A 41 5.82 -4.16 -2.76
C TYR A 41 7.27 -3.75 -3.08
N CYS A 42 8.11 -3.50 -2.06
CA CYS A 42 9.52 -3.15 -2.30
C CYS A 42 10.32 -4.30 -2.94
N ALA A 43 9.98 -5.55 -2.61
CA ALA A 43 10.55 -6.72 -3.26
C ALA A 43 9.93 -7.00 -4.64
N ILE A 44 8.66 -6.64 -4.85
CA ILE A 44 7.93 -6.88 -6.11
C ILE A 44 8.31 -5.85 -7.19
N VAL A 45 8.50 -4.59 -6.83
CA VAL A 45 8.75 -3.48 -7.78
C VAL A 45 9.90 -3.78 -8.75
N PRO A 46 11.10 -4.25 -8.35
CA PRO A 46 12.18 -4.55 -9.28
C PRO A 46 11.79 -5.58 -10.36
N PHE A 47 10.98 -6.58 -9.99
CA PHE A 47 10.52 -7.60 -10.95
C PHE A 47 9.45 -7.05 -11.89
N LEU A 48 8.56 -6.18 -11.42
CA LEU A 48 7.63 -5.48 -12.30
C LEU A 48 8.37 -4.54 -13.26
N VAL A 49 9.41 -3.83 -12.81
CA VAL A 49 10.29 -3.03 -13.66
C VAL A 49 10.92 -3.91 -14.74
N TRP A 50 11.35 -5.10 -14.39
CA TRP A 50 11.87 -6.05 -15.39
C TRP A 50 10.81 -6.47 -16.41
N ILE A 51 9.62 -6.83 -15.96
CA ILE A 51 8.52 -7.26 -16.85
C ILE A 51 8.08 -6.13 -17.78
N PHE A 52 7.88 -4.91 -17.27
CA PHE A 52 7.32 -3.81 -18.06
C PHE A 52 8.34 -2.98 -18.84
N TYR A 53 9.56 -2.86 -18.31
CA TYR A 53 10.61 -2.02 -18.89
C TYR A 53 11.83 -2.81 -19.37
N HIS A 54 11.83 -4.15 -19.25
CA HIS A 54 12.91 -5.06 -19.62
C HIS A 54 14.27 -4.75 -18.95
N LYS A 55 14.25 -4.05 -17.81
CA LYS A 55 15.43 -3.77 -16.99
C LYS A 55 15.58 -4.85 -15.95
N ARG A 56 16.54 -5.77 -16.17
CA ARG A 56 16.75 -6.92 -15.27
C ARG A 56 17.17 -6.45 -13.87
N PRO A 57 16.58 -7.00 -12.77
CA PRO A 57 17.02 -6.78 -11.41
C PRO A 57 18.47 -7.22 -11.22
N ASP A 58 19.20 -6.54 -10.36
CA ASP A 58 20.53 -6.97 -9.95
C ASP A 58 20.49 -8.08 -8.88
N ASN A 59 21.65 -8.61 -8.51
CA ASN A 59 21.74 -9.68 -7.53
C ASN A 59 21.25 -9.24 -6.14
N TYR A 60 21.41 -7.95 -5.78
CA TYR A 60 20.92 -7.41 -4.51
C TYR A 60 19.41 -7.43 -4.45
N ASN A 61 18.71 -7.09 -5.54
CA ASN A 61 17.26 -7.19 -5.63
C ASN A 61 16.75 -8.63 -5.48
N PHE A 62 17.46 -9.62 -6.05
CA PHE A 62 17.12 -11.03 -5.85
C PHE A 62 17.29 -11.47 -4.41
N MET A 63 18.41 -11.09 -3.77
CA MET A 63 18.65 -11.42 -2.36
C MET A 63 17.62 -10.74 -1.44
N ALA A 64 17.32 -9.47 -1.68
CA ALA A 64 16.28 -8.75 -0.93
C ALA A 64 14.90 -9.41 -1.07
N ALA A 65 14.53 -9.85 -2.27
CA ALA A 65 13.28 -10.58 -2.48
C ALA A 65 13.24 -11.92 -1.73
N LEU A 66 14.33 -12.67 -1.71
CA LEU A 66 14.42 -13.91 -0.94
C LEU A 66 14.28 -13.65 0.56
N LEU A 67 15.00 -12.67 1.11
CA LEU A 67 14.87 -12.28 2.52
C LEU A 67 13.44 -11.84 2.85
N CYS A 68 12.81 -11.06 1.97
CA CYS A 68 11.41 -10.66 2.12
C CYS A 68 10.47 -11.87 2.17
N ILE A 69 10.64 -12.86 1.29
CA ILE A 69 9.83 -14.09 1.28
C ILE A 69 10.00 -14.85 2.60
N PHE A 70 11.23 -14.98 3.11
CA PHE A 70 11.48 -15.59 4.41
C PHE A 70 10.84 -14.81 5.55
N GLY A 71 10.96 -13.48 5.56
CA GLY A 71 10.32 -12.61 6.55
C GLY A 71 8.79 -12.76 6.54
N VAL A 72 8.17 -12.72 5.35
CA VAL A 72 6.74 -12.98 5.17
C VAL A 72 6.34 -14.36 5.71
N GLY A 73 7.11 -15.39 5.41
CA GLY A 73 6.86 -16.75 5.92
C GLY A 73 6.90 -16.82 7.44
N LEU A 74 7.89 -16.15 8.08
CA LEU A 74 7.98 -16.10 9.53
C LEU A 74 6.82 -15.33 10.19
N VAL A 75 6.35 -14.27 9.55
CA VAL A 75 5.27 -13.43 10.09
C VAL A 75 3.89 -14.06 9.90
N SER A 76 3.64 -14.66 8.73
CA SER A 76 2.29 -15.06 8.31
C SER A 76 1.97 -16.53 8.44
N LEU A 77 2.99 -17.44 8.38
CA LEU A 77 2.71 -18.87 8.44
C LEU A 77 2.57 -19.36 9.88
N ASP A 78 1.51 -20.09 10.14
CA ASP A 78 1.31 -20.81 11.39
C ASP A 78 2.17 -22.09 11.47
N GLY A 79 2.13 -22.79 12.61
CA GLY A 79 2.84 -24.06 12.82
C GLY A 79 2.49 -25.14 11.79
N ASN A 80 1.29 -25.08 11.18
CA ASN A 80 0.82 -25.99 10.12
C ASN A 80 1.11 -25.47 8.70
N LEU A 81 1.96 -24.45 8.56
CA LEU A 81 2.26 -23.78 7.28
C LEU A 81 1.03 -23.19 6.58
N SER A 82 -0.02 -22.87 7.34
CA SER A 82 -1.22 -22.18 6.84
C SER A 82 -1.06 -20.66 7.01
N MET A 83 -1.55 -19.93 6.04
CA MET A 83 -1.58 -18.45 6.06
C MET A 83 -3.00 -17.98 6.34
N ASN A 84 -3.16 -16.98 7.20
CA ASN A 84 -4.45 -16.34 7.42
C ASN A 84 -4.91 -15.61 6.13
N LEU A 85 -6.21 -15.63 5.87
CA LEU A 85 -6.82 -14.93 4.72
C LEU A 85 -6.50 -13.41 4.73
N GLY A 86 -6.47 -12.78 5.92
CA GLY A 86 -6.10 -11.36 6.05
C GLY A 86 -4.67 -11.08 5.60
N ASP A 87 -3.72 -11.94 5.97
CA ASP A 87 -2.32 -11.84 5.55
C ASP A 87 -2.20 -12.03 4.02
N LEU A 88 -2.92 -13.01 3.45
CA LEU A 88 -2.94 -13.22 2.00
C LEU A 88 -3.52 -12.01 1.24
N LEU A 89 -4.64 -11.46 1.70
CA LEU A 89 -5.23 -10.26 1.11
C LEU A 89 -4.26 -9.07 1.19
N THR A 90 -3.58 -8.90 2.31
CA THR A 90 -2.58 -7.84 2.47
C THR A 90 -1.43 -7.98 1.47
N LEU A 91 -0.93 -9.21 1.25
CA LEU A 91 0.09 -9.47 0.21
C LEU A 91 -0.41 -9.13 -1.20
N ILE A 92 -1.66 -9.49 -1.52
CA ILE A 92 -2.28 -9.12 -2.80
C ILE A 92 -2.39 -7.59 -2.92
N GLY A 93 -2.79 -6.91 -1.85
CA GLY A 93 -2.77 -5.44 -1.78
C GLY A 93 -1.39 -4.86 -2.09
N GLY A 94 -0.32 -5.48 -1.56
CA GLY A 94 1.08 -5.13 -1.85
C GLY A 94 1.44 -5.19 -3.34
N VAL A 95 0.87 -6.13 -4.10
CA VAL A 95 1.03 -6.17 -5.57
C VAL A 95 0.41 -4.93 -6.22
N PHE A 96 -0.78 -4.51 -5.80
CA PHE A 96 -1.42 -3.30 -6.34
C PHE A 96 -0.68 -2.03 -5.94
N TYR A 97 -0.07 -1.95 -4.75
CA TYR A 97 0.83 -0.87 -4.38
C TYR A 97 2.08 -0.84 -5.28
N ALA A 98 2.67 -1.99 -5.59
CA ALA A 98 3.78 -2.07 -6.52
C ALA A 98 3.40 -1.56 -7.92
N LEU A 99 2.24 -1.95 -8.44
CA LEU A 99 1.70 -1.44 -9.71
C LEU A 99 1.42 0.06 -9.66
N HIS A 100 0.91 0.57 -8.53
CA HIS A 100 0.68 1.99 -8.30
C HIS A 100 1.99 2.80 -8.35
N ILE A 101 3.07 2.31 -7.71
CA ILE A 101 4.40 2.93 -7.74
C ILE A 101 4.91 3.05 -9.19
N LEU A 102 4.80 1.98 -9.99
CA LEU A 102 5.19 2.01 -11.40
C LEU A 102 4.34 2.99 -12.21
N ALA A 103 3.03 2.99 -11.98
CA ALA A 103 2.11 3.89 -12.67
C ALA A 103 2.40 5.36 -12.35
N ILE A 104 2.63 5.70 -11.08
CA ILE A 104 3.03 7.07 -10.68
C ILE A 104 4.31 7.47 -11.40
N LYS A 105 5.35 6.65 -11.37
CA LYS A 105 6.62 6.99 -12.03
C LYS A 105 6.41 7.28 -13.51
N LYS A 106 5.67 6.43 -14.21
CA LYS A 106 5.37 6.61 -15.63
C LYS A 106 4.65 7.92 -15.91
N TYR A 107 3.52 8.15 -15.23
CA TYR A 107 2.65 9.29 -15.54
C TYR A 107 3.12 10.62 -14.93
N SER A 108 3.89 10.60 -13.85
CA SER A 108 4.50 11.80 -13.29
C SER A 108 5.58 12.41 -14.21
N GLN A 109 6.14 11.65 -15.16
CA GLN A 109 7.03 12.19 -16.19
C GLN A 109 6.26 12.88 -17.33
N GLU A 110 4.98 12.55 -17.51
CA GLU A 110 4.13 13.06 -18.59
C GLU A 110 3.28 14.26 -18.17
N MET A 111 3.02 14.43 -16.86
CA MET A 111 2.20 15.51 -16.31
C MET A 111 2.68 15.97 -14.94
N HIS A 112 2.26 17.16 -14.54
CA HIS A 112 2.61 17.72 -13.24
C HIS A 112 2.08 16.85 -12.09
N PRO A 113 2.88 16.54 -11.05
CA PRO A 113 2.49 15.64 -9.96
C PRO A 113 1.18 16.05 -9.25
N ILE A 114 0.95 17.33 -9.02
CA ILE A 114 -0.30 17.83 -8.41
C ILE A 114 -1.51 17.42 -9.25
N LYS A 115 -1.43 17.59 -10.58
CA LYS A 115 -2.52 17.21 -11.49
C LYS A 115 -2.77 15.70 -11.48
N LEU A 116 -1.69 14.91 -11.46
CA LEU A 116 -1.77 13.46 -11.36
C LEU A 116 -2.47 13.05 -10.07
N THR A 117 -2.06 13.63 -8.93
CA THR A 117 -2.66 13.38 -7.61
C THR A 117 -4.15 13.73 -7.57
N THR A 118 -4.54 14.88 -8.13
CA THR A 118 -5.96 15.27 -8.18
C THR A 118 -6.81 14.29 -9.00
N LEU A 119 -6.33 13.90 -10.19
CA LEU A 119 -7.05 12.95 -11.05
C LEU A 119 -7.09 11.54 -10.44
N GLN A 120 -6.01 11.11 -9.80
CA GLN A 120 -5.94 9.86 -9.04
C GLN A 120 -6.99 9.84 -7.93
N PHE A 121 -7.08 10.90 -7.11
CA PHE A 121 -8.07 10.97 -6.04
C PHE A 121 -9.51 11.01 -6.57
N ALA A 122 -9.77 11.75 -7.65
CA ALA A 122 -11.08 11.75 -8.28
C ALA A 122 -11.50 10.33 -8.71
N MET A 123 -10.59 9.58 -9.34
CA MET A 123 -10.88 8.20 -9.75
C MET A 123 -11.06 7.27 -8.57
N THR A 124 -10.18 7.35 -7.56
CA THR A 124 -10.29 6.55 -6.33
C THR A 124 -11.62 6.84 -5.61
N ALA A 125 -12.02 8.11 -5.49
CA ALA A 125 -13.26 8.50 -4.85
C ALA A 125 -14.50 7.98 -5.61
N VAL A 126 -14.49 8.03 -6.94
CA VAL A 126 -15.57 7.48 -7.77
C VAL A 126 -15.71 5.97 -7.56
N LEU A 127 -14.59 5.25 -7.60
CA LEU A 127 -14.60 3.79 -7.40
C LEU A 127 -15.01 3.42 -5.96
N ALA A 128 -14.54 4.15 -4.96
CA ALA A 128 -14.92 3.95 -3.57
C ALA A 128 -16.40 4.22 -3.34
N PHE A 129 -16.95 5.30 -3.94
CA PHE A 129 -18.37 5.63 -3.85
C PHE A 129 -19.25 4.52 -4.43
N PHE A 130 -18.95 4.04 -5.64
CA PHE A 130 -19.71 2.93 -6.22
C PHE A 130 -19.50 1.61 -5.47
N GLY A 131 -18.29 1.36 -4.97
CA GLY A 131 -18.01 0.19 -4.13
C GLY A 131 -18.84 0.20 -2.85
N SER A 132 -18.88 1.32 -2.15
CA SER A 132 -19.69 1.49 -0.94
C SER A 132 -21.19 1.30 -1.21
N LEU A 133 -21.72 1.88 -2.30
CA LEU A 133 -23.12 1.70 -2.67
C LEU A 133 -23.51 0.24 -2.95
N LEU A 134 -22.58 -0.58 -3.44
CA LEU A 134 -22.85 -1.96 -3.84
C LEU A 134 -22.65 -2.97 -2.70
N PHE A 135 -21.72 -2.69 -1.77
CA PHE A 135 -21.24 -3.68 -0.80
C PHE A 135 -21.43 -3.29 0.67
N GLU A 136 -21.78 -2.02 0.97
CA GLU A 136 -21.87 -1.52 2.33
C GLU A 136 -23.30 -1.10 2.70
N ASP A 137 -23.61 -1.20 3.99
CA ASP A 137 -24.88 -0.70 4.52
C ASP A 137 -24.79 0.79 4.82
N ILE A 138 -25.33 1.60 3.91
CA ILE A 138 -25.31 3.07 4.00
C ILE A 138 -26.10 3.59 5.23
N SER A 139 -26.97 2.77 5.82
CA SER A 139 -27.72 3.19 7.02
C SER A 139 -26.78 3.48 8.21
N LEU A 140 -25.60 2.86 8.25
CA LEU A 140 -24.56 3.06 9.26
C LEU A 140 -24.00 4.48 9.28
N VAL A 141 -24.08 5.22 8.16
CA VAL A 141 -23.65 6.62 8.09
C VAL A 141 -24.40 7.50 9.10
N LYS A 142 -25.65 7.16 9.43
CA LYS A 142 -26.44 7.89 10.43
C LYS A 142 -25.92 7.74 11.87
N GLN A 143 -25.05 6.76 12.13
CA GLN A 143 -24.48 6.47 13.45
C GLN A 143 -23.10 7.13 13.64
N ILE A 144 -22.62 7.87 12.62
CA ILE A 144 -21.31 8.55 12.67
C ILE A 144 -21.42 9.76 13.60
N ASP A 145 -20.66 9.74 14.69
CA ASP A 145 -20.52 10.87 15.60
C ASP A 145 -19.41 11.85 15.17
N SER A 146 -19.32 12.98 15.88
CA SER A 146 -18.33 14.02 15.58
C SER A 146 -16.87 13.55 15.76
N SER A 147 -16.63 12.58 16.64
CA SER A 147 -15.28 12.02 16.84
C SER A 147 -14.84 11.21 15.63
N ILE A 148 -15.73 10.38 15.08
CA ILE A 148 -15.47 9.60 13.87
C ILE A 148 -15.24 10.55 12.67
N ILE A 149 -16.03 11.60 12.54
CA ILE A 149 -15.87 12.62 11.47
C ILE A 149 -14.47 13.26 11.56
N LEU A 150 -14.02 13.62 12.77
CA LEU A 150 -12.70 14.22 12.98
C LEU A 150 -11.57 13.24 12.60
N GLN A 151 -11.69 11.96 12.99
CA GLN A 151 -10.73 10.92 12.64
C GLN A 151 -10.67 10.70 11.13
N ILE A 152 -11.81 10.60 10.46
CA ILE A 152 -11.89 10.47 9.00
C ILE A 152 -11.27 11.71 8.33
N GLY A 153 -11.57 12.92 8.83
CA GLY A 153 -10.99 14.16 8.33
C GLY A 153 -9.46 14.20 8.45
N TYR A 154 -8.93 13.76 9.59
CA TYR A 154 -7.48 13.62 9.81
C TYR A 154 -6.85 12.63 8.81
N LEU A 155 -7.43 11.45 8.66
CA LEU A 155 -6.95 10.42 7.73
C LEU A 155 -7.02 10.90 6.26
N ALA A 156 -8.12 11.56 5.88
CA ALA A 156 -8.31 12.08 4.52
C ALA A 156 -7.30 13.18 4.19
N PHE A 157 -7.06 14.10 5.11
CA PHE A 157 -6.19 15.25 4.85
C PHE A 157 -4.71 14.90 5.03
N PHE A 158 -4.30 14.44 6.21
CA PHE A 158 -2.89 14.20 6.51
C PHE A 158 -2.40 12.85 5.95
N ALA A 159 -3.05 11.75 6.29
CA ALA A 159 -2.58 10.42 5.92
C ALA A 159 -2.83 10.09 4.43
N THR A 160 -3.74 10.78 3.76
CA THR A 160 -4.03 10.53 2.33
C THR A 160 -3.60 11.70 1.46
N ALA A 161 -4.21 12.89 1.60
CA ALA A 161 -3.99 13.97 0.63
C ALA A 161 -2.54 14.49 0.67
N VAL A 162 -2.03 14.85 1.86
CA VAL A 162 -0.67 15.37 2.00
C VAL A 162 0.36 14.29 1.69
N THR A 163 0.21 13.10 2.25
CA THR A 163 1.16 11.98 2.07
C THR A 163 1.29 11.57 0.61
N LEU A 164 0.18 11.32 -0.09
CA LEU A 164 0.23 10.91 -1.50
C LEU A 164 0.67 12.03 -2.43
N LEU A 165 0.39 13.30 -2.10
CA LEU A 165 0.96 14.42 -2.85
C LEU A 165 2.49 14.46 -2.71
N CYS A 166 3.01 14.36 -1.48
CA CYS A 166 4.45 14.28 -1.23
C CYS A 166 5.08 13.07 -1.92
N GLN A 167 4.41 11.91 -1.85
CA GLN A 167 4.84 10.70 -2.53
C GLN A 167 4.94 10.92 -4.05
N ASN A 168 3.91 11.44 -4.69
CA ASN A 168 3.90 11.67 -6.14
C ASN A 168 4.96 12.68 -6.57
N MET A 169 5.20 13.72 -5.76
CA MET A 169 6.28 14.68 -6.00
C MET A 169 7.66 14.04 -5.84
N GLY A 170 7.87 13.27 -4.79
CA GLY A 170 9.13 12.56 -4.55
C GLY A 170 9.42 11.49 -5.61
N GLN A 171 8.42 10.69 -5.97
CA GLN A 171 8.56 9.65 -7.00
C GLN A 171 8.84 10.19 -8.40
N HIS A 172 8.45 11.43 -8.68
CA HIS A 172 8.86 12.11 -9.92
C HIS A 172 10.39 12.20 -10.04
N LEU A 173 11.10 12.39 -8.92
CA LEU A 173 12.55 12.67 -8.87
C LEU A 173 13.42 11.40 -8.79
N VAL A 174 12.89 10.28 -8.28
CA VAL A 174 13.67 9.06 -8.04
C VAL A 174 13.21 7.89 -8.93
N SER A 175 14.00 6.81 -8.98
CA SER A 175 13.61 5.57 -9.66
C SER A 175 12.51 4.83 -8.87
N GLU A 176 11.79 3.95 -9.55
CA GLU A 176 10.73 3.13 -8.97
C GLU A 176 11.24 2.28 -7.79
N CYS A 177 12.41 1.66 -7.95
CA CYS A 177 13.02 0.82 -6.91
C CYS A 177 13.43 1.65 -5.69
N ASN A 178 14.06 2.82 -5.89
CA ASN A 178 14.43 3.71 -4.79
C ASN A 178 13.18 4.24 -4.07
N ALA A 179 12.14 4.59 -4.81
CA ALA A 179 10.86 5.01 -4.23
C ALA A 179 10.27 3.89 -3.35
N ALA A 180 10.25 2.64 -3.84
CA ALA A 180 9.73 1.51 -3.10
C ALA A 180 10.50 1.28 -1.78
N ILE A 181 11.84 1.37 -1.81
CA ILE A 181 12.68 1.24 -0.60
C ILE A 181 12.38 2.37 0.40
N LEU A 182 12.30 3.62 -0.06
CA LEU A 182 11.99 4.74 0.83
C LEU A 182 10.60 4.62 1.45
N LEU A 183 9.61 4.21 0.66
CA LEU A 183 8.23 4.02 1.12
C LEU A 183 8.12 2.84 2.10
N SER A 184 8.95 1.79 1.97
CA SER A 184 8.90 0.64 2.89
C SER A 184 9.25 1.01 4.34
N LEU A 185 9.88 2.16 4.59
CA LEU A 185 10.07 2.70 5.95
C LEU A 185 8.73 2.92 6.68
N GLU A 186 7.63 3.12 5.94
CA GLU A 186 6.28 3.19 6.52
C GLU A 186 5.96 1.93 7.33
N SER A 187 6.36 0.75 6.86
CA SER A 187 6.13 -0.51 7.57
C SER A 187 6.87 -0.59 8.89
N VAL A 188 8.09 -0.04 8.97
CA VAL A 188 8.86 0.02 10.22
C VAL A 188 8.11 0.86 11.26
N PHE A 189 7.64 2.04 10.86
CA PHE A 189 6.84 2.90 11.75
C PHE A 189 5.50 2.25 12.08
N GLY A 190 4.84 1.60 11.12
CA GLY A 190 3.60 0.86 11.33
C GLY A 190 3.72 -0.21 12.41
N VAL A 191 4.78 -1.03 12.36
CA VAL A 191 5.09 -2.03 13.41
C VAL A 191 5.39 -1.39 14.75
N VAL A 192 6.24 -0.36 14.78
CA VAL A 192 6.59 0.35 16.02
C VAL A 192 5.34 0.94 16.70
N PHE A 193 4.50 1.63 15.95
CA PHE A 193 3.27 2.21 16.48
C PHE A 193 2.21 1.15 16.84
N SER A 194 2.16 0.03 16.14
CA SER A 194 1.29 -1.09 16.51
C SER A 194 1.64 -1.63 17.90
N VAL A 195 2.93 -1.82 18.19
CA VAL A 195 3.40 -2.24 19.52
C VAL A 195 3.10 -1.17 20.57
N LEU A 196 3.41 0.09 20.30
CA LEU A 196 3.31 1.18 21.27
C LEU A 196 1.87 1.58 21.57
N LEU A 197 0.99 1.64 20.56
CA LEU A 197 -0.36 2.20 20.68
C LEU A 197 -1.44 1.12 20.81
N TYR A 198 -1.25 -0.04 20.20
CA TYR A 198 -2.19 -1.17 20.25
C TYR A 198 -1.76 -2.26 21.24
N GLY A 199 -0.53 -2.17 21.80
CA GLY A 199 -0.02 -3.19 22.71
C GLY A 199 0.20 -4.54 22.03
N GLU A 200 0.47 -4.55 20.71
CA GLU A 200 0.69 -5.79 19.97
C GLU A 200 1.92 -6.53 20.53
N VAL A 201 1.72 -7.77 20.96
CA VAL A 201 2.81 -8.60 21.51
C VAL A 201 3.45 -9.35 20.36
N LEU A 202 4.71 -9.02 20.09
CA LEU A 202 5.50 -9.70 19.06
C LEU A 202 6.10 -11.00 19.62
N SER A 203 5.74 -12.14 19.03
CA SER A 203 6.49 -13.37 19.29
C SER A 203 7.91 -13.25 18.70
N PHE A 204 8.87 -13.99 19.23
CA PHE A 204 10.24 -14.00 18.72
C PHE A 204 10.30 -14.33 17.22
N LYS A 205 9.44 -15.24 16.75
CA LYS A 205 9.30 -15.61 15.34
C LYS A 205 8.88 -14.41 14.48
N VAL A 206 7.84 -13.68 14.91
CA VAL A 206 7.32 -12.51 14.20
C VAL A 206 8.33 -11.36 14.24
N ALA A 207 8.96 -11.10 15.38
CA ALA A 207 10.01 -10.09 15.50
C ALA A 207 11.21 -10.37 14.56
N THR A 208 11.63 -11.64 14.44
CA THR A 208 12.68 -12.03 13.50
C THR A 208 12.26 -11.78 12.06
N GLY A 209 11.01 -12.10 11.70
CA GLY A 209 10.49 -11.84 10.36
C GLY A 209 10.45 -10.35 9.99
N PHE A 210 10.18 -9.48 10.97
CA PHE A 210 10.19 -8.03 10.75
C PHE A 210 11.60 -7.44 10.54
N VAL A 211 12.64 -8.09 11.05
CA VAL A 211 14.04 -7.65 10.90
C VAL A 211 14.64 -8.10 9.57
N LEU A 212 14.15 -9.19 8.97
CA LEU A 212 14.59 -9.70 7.66
C LEU A 212 14.04 -8.92 6.49
#